data_92cdd9ac973b9a466dae18fc34d131ab
#
_entry.id   92cdd9ac973b9a466dae18fc34d131ab
#
_cell.length_a   1.000
_cell.length_b   1.000
_cell.length_c   1.000
_cell.angle_alpha   90.00
_cell.angle_beta   90.00
_cell.angle_gamma   90.00
#
_symmetry.space_group_name_H-M   'P 1'
#
loop_
_entity.id
_entity.type
_entity.pdbx_description
1 polymer ?
#
loop_
_entity_poly.entity_id
_entity_poly.type
_entity_poly.pdbx_seq_one_letter_code
_entity_poly.pdbx_strand_id
1 'polypeptide(L)'
;NAGMELTNSFRPSKQQVEALKVLEETNDSVFIYGRAGSGKTTFIEYFRKNTKKNFVTLPFTGLAAVLIKGQTIHSFFQFPPRTLLKEDPDVKVLSKRIAQIKSLDILFIDEISTVSCDVLHSIDSVLREYRDVNKPFGGIQIAFVGDIFQIAPVPPKGMNENQAFANDYKSIWFFDCEGYIELNPTFIQFEWIHRHLDKGFRDKLEAIRRNDINANTLNYFNEKVNVPIPPSSIALCATNAQVDNYNINYMDQIDHKEIKFIGESKNFKESEMPTDKELVLKKSARIMILKNDSQDRWVNGTFAVITELTPSSIKIKTILSNGKYSKEYEILQDKWEKYDYQLVKDEEAKKDRYKPVVIGYFKQYPIRVAR
;
A
#
# COMPACT_ATOMS: atom_id res chain seq x y z
N ASN A 1 7.44 -3.76 -15.56
CA ASN A 1 6.47 -4.74 -15.04
C ASN A 1 6.72 -5.06 -13.57
N ALA A 2 6.43 -4.14 -12.65
CA ALA A 2 6.58 -4.36 -11.22
C ALA A 2 5.20 -4.29 -10.51
N GLY A 3 4.23 -5.02 -11.01
CA GLY A 3 3.10 -5.50 -10.26
C GLY A 3 3.45 -6.90 -9.77
N MET A 4 2.85 -7.34 -8.67
CA MET A 4 2.95 -8.72 -8.20
C MET A 4 2.42 -9.63 -9.33
N GLU A 5 3.31 -10.14 -10.20
CA GLU A 5 2.87 -11.05 -11.25
C GLU A 5 2.42 -12.36 -10.62
N LEU A 6 1.22 -12.80 -11.00
CA LEU A 6 0.77 -14.12 -10.63
C LEU A 6 1.73 -15.15 -11.27
N THR A 7 2.30 -16.01 -10.44
CA THR A 7 3.15 -17.09 -10.93
C THR A 7 2.35 -18.06 -11.80
N ASN A 8 3.00 -18.78 -12.71
CA ASN A 8 2.36 -19.81 -13.54
C ASN A 8 1.69 -20.94 -12.71
N SER A 9 2.02 -21.03 -11.43
CA SER A 9 1.43 -22.00 -10.48
C SER A 9 0.28 -21.42 -9.64
N PHE A 10 -0.12 -20.16 -9.85
CA PHE A 10 -1.22 -19.56 -9.10
C PHE A 10 -2.53 -20.32 -9.31
N ARG A 11 -3.17 -20.68 -8.20
CA ARG A 11 -4.51 -21.25 -8.16
C ARG A 11 -5.38 -20.38 -7.26
N PRO A 12 -6.45 -19.77 -7.78
CA PRO A 12 -7.36 -18.97 -6.98
C PRO A 12 -8.06 -19.85 -5.93
N SER A 13 -8.28 -19.29 -4.74
CA SER A 13 -9.12 -19.92 -3.73
C SER A 13 -10.60 -19.86 -4.14
N LYS A 14 -11.44 -20.68 -3.49
CA LYS A 14 -12.88 -20.65 -3.69
C LYS A 14 -13.44 -19.23 -3.47
N GLN A 15 -13.00 -18.56 -2.41
CA GLN A 15 -13.45 -17.20 -2.09
C GLN A 15 -12.98 -16.17 -3.11
N GLN A 16 -11.77 -16.33 -3.68
CA GLN A 16 -11.30 -15.45 -4.75
C GLN A 16 -12.12 -15.63 -6.04
N VAL A 17 -12.50 -16.86 -6.38
CA VAL A 17 -13.38 -17.13 -7.52
C VAL A 17 -14.77 -16.54 -7.30
N GLU A 18 -15.32 -16.69 -6.10
CA GLU A 18 -16.63 -16.11 -5.72
C GLU A 18 -16.59 -14.57 -5.82
N ALA A 19 -15.56 -13.93 -5.26
CA ALA A 19 -15.40 -12.49 -5.33
C ALA A 19 -15.28 -11.99 -6.79
N LEU A 20 -14.50 -12.68 -7.63
CA LEU A 20 -14.42 -12.36 -9.05
C LEU A 20 -15.79 -12.44 -9.72
N LYS A 21 -16.56 -13.50 -9.45
CA LYS A 21 -17.88 -13.71 -10.03
C LYS A 21 -18.84 -12.59 -9.64
N VAL A 22 -18.93 -12.25 -8.35
CA VAL A 22 -19.78 -11.15 -7.88
C VAL A 22 -19.40 -9.84 -8.55
N LEU A 23 -18.11 -9.50 -8.57
CA LEU A 23 -17.63 -8.24 -9.13
C LEU A 23 -17.78 -8.16 -10.66
N GLU A 24 -17.62 -9.24 -11.38
CA GLU A 24 -17.73 -9.26 -12.85
C GLU A 24 -19.16 -9.36 -13.34
N GLU A 25 -20.00 -10.20 -12.71
CA GLU A 25 -21.34 -10.54 -13.17
C GLU A 25 -22.43 -9.67 -12.58
N THR A 26 -22.18 -8.94 -11.50
CA THR A 26 -23.15 -8.08 -10.82
C THR A 26 -22.65 -6.64 -10.68
N ASN A 27 -23.50 -5.77 -10.14
CA ASN A 27 -23.14 -4.41 -9.70
C ASN A 27 -23.10 -4.28 -8.17
N ASP A 28 -23.13 -5.39 -7.46
CA ASP A 28 -23.11 -5.40 -6.00
C ASP A 28 -21.73 -4.98 -5.49
N SER A 29 -21.72 -4.04 -4.57
CA SER A 29 -20.49 -3.65 -3.86
C SER A 29 -20.13 -4.70 -2.81
N VAL A 30 -18.83 -4.91 -2.62
CA VAL A 30 -18.33 -5.94 -1.71
C VAL A 30 -17.34 -5.38 -0.70
N PHE A 31 -17.25 -6.03 0.45
CA PHE A 31 -16.15 -5.87 1.39
C PHE A 31 -15.39 -7.18 1.49
N ILE A 32 -14.21 -7.21 0.86
CA ILE A 32 -13.28 -8.34 0.90
C ILE A 32 -12.40 -8.16 2.12
N TYR A 33 -12.61 -8.99 3.13
CA TYR A 33 -11.85 -8.90 4.37
C TYR A 33 -11.12 -10.20 4.68
N GLY A 34 -10.03 -10.06 5.41
CA GLY A 34 -9.19 -11.18 5.83
C GLY A 34 -7.87 -10.67 6.39
N ARG A 35 -7.26 -11.50 7.23
CA ARG A 35 -5.97 -11.18 7.85
C ARG A 35 -4.84 -11.04 6.82
N ALA A 36 -3.69 -10.56 7.28
CA ALA A 36 -2.48 -10.51 6.45
C ALA A 36 -2.18 -11.91 5.87
N GLY A 37 -1.83 -11.97 4.59
CA GLY A 37 -1.54 -13.24 3.90
C GLY A 37 -2.77 -14.03 3.46
N SER A 38 -3.99 -13.49 3.56
CA SER A 38 -5.21 -14.15 3.05
C SER A 38 -5.40 -14.04 1.53
N GLY A 39 -4.47 -13.42 0.82
CA GLY A 39 -4.50 -13.33 -0.65
C GLY A 39 -5.30 -12.15 -1.20
N LYS A 40 -5.56 -11.10 -0.41
CA LYS A 40 -6.28 -9.90 -0.88
C LYS A 40 -5.57 -9.18 -2.03
N THR A 41 -4.29 -8.89 -1.88
CA THR A 41 -3.48 -8.25 -2.94
C THR A 41 -3.36 -9.13 -4.18
N THR A 42 -3.15 -10.42 -3.98
CA THR A 42 -3.12 -11.41 -5.08
C THR A 42 -4.44 -11.46 -5.83
N PHE A 43 -5.56 -11.28 -5.11
CA PHE A 43 -6.89 -11.21 -5.72
C PHE A 43 -7.04 -10.00 -6.65
N ILE A 44 -6.54 -8.84 -6.28
CA ILE A 44 -6.61 -7.65 -7.15
C ILE A 44 -5.90 -7.92 -8.49
N GLU A 45 -4.74 -8.59 -8.48
CA GLU A 45 -4.05 -8.99 -9.72
C GLU A 45 -4.79 -10.09 -10.48
N TYR A 46 -5.41 -11.03 -9.78
CA TYR A 46 -6.26 -12.04 -10.39
C TYR A 46 -7.49 -11.41 -11.07
N PHE A 47 -8.15 -10.47 -10.40
CA PHE A 47 -9.25 -9.68 -10.95
C PHE A 47 -8.81 -8.91 -12.19
N ARG A 48 -7.67 -8.21 -12.13
CA ARG A 48 -7.10 -7.45 -13.25
C ARG A 48 -6.94 -8.27 -14.51
N LYS A 49 -6.51 -9.52 -14.39
CA LYS A 49 -6.29 -10.42 -15.53
C LYS A 49 -7.58 -10.99 -16.12
N ASN A 50 -8.67 -11.00 -15.38
CA ASN A 50 -9.90 -11.67 -15.77
C ASN A 50 -11.08 -10.72 -16.01
N THR A 51 -10.98 -9.46 -15.63
CA THR A 51 -12.09 -8.50 -15.75
C THR A 51 -12.17 -7.88 -17.14
N LYS A 52 -13.42 -7.63 -17.58
CA LYS A 52 -13.75 -6.77 -18.71
C LYS A 52 -14.19 -5.36 -18.26
N LYS A 53 -14.37 -5.17 -16.96
CA LYS A 53 -14.79 -3.90 -16.38
C LYS A 53 -13.63 -2.90 -16.31
N ASN A 54 -13.97 -1.62 -16.43
CA ASN A 54 -13.03 -0.53 -16.23
C ASN A 54 -12.94 -0.23 -14.74
N PHE A 55 -11.76 -0.39 -14.15
CA PHE A 55 -11.57 -0.22 -12.72
C PHE A 55 -10.27 0.51 -12.37
N VAL A 56 -10.25 1.04 -11.16
CA VAL A 56 -9.05 1.60 -10.55
C VAL A 56 -8.92 1.06 -9.13
N THR A 57 -7.68 0.87 -8.69
CA THR A 57 -7.36 0.52 -7.31
C THR A 57 -6.67 1.69 -6.63
N LEU A 58 -7.24 2.15 -5.54
CA LEU A 58 -6.75 3.29 -4.77
C LEU A 58 -6.35 2.83 -3.36
N PRO A 59 -5.07 2.64 -3.08
CA PRO A 59 -4.57 2.46 -1.73
C PRO A 59 -4.47 3.81 -1.01
N PHE A 60 -4.46 3.77 0.31
CA PHE A 60 -4.25 4.97 1.11
C PHE A 60 -2.79 5.43 1.10
N THR A 61 -1.83 4.51 1.09
CA THR A 61 -0.40 4.82 1.20
C THR A 61 0.31 4.94 -0.14
N GLY A 62 1.29 5.85 -0.22
CA GLY A 62 2.10 6.06 -1.42
C GLY A 62 2.92 4.84 -1.82
N LEU A 63 3.49 4.11 -0.85
CA LEU A 63 4.26 2.89 -1.12
C LEU A 63 3.39 1.81 -1.75
N ALA A 64 2.19 1.59 -1.22
CA ALA A 64 1.24 0.65 -1.79
C ALA A 64 0.83 1.06 -3.22
N ALA A 65 0.63 2.36 -3.48
CA ALA A 65 0.33 2.87 -4.82
C ALA A 65 1.44 2.59 -5.83
N VAL A 66 2.69 2.75 -5.43
CA VAL A 66 3.85 2.42 -6.31
C VAL A 66 3.87 0.92 -6.63
N LEU A 67 3.64 0.07 -5.63
CA LEU A 67 3.67 -1.39 -5.79
C LEU A 67 2.61 -1.92 -6.76
N ILE A 68 1.42 -1.32 -6.77
CA ILE A 68 0.31 -1.75 -7.65
C ILE A 68 0.18 -0.92 -8.93
N LYS A 69 1.15 -0.04 -9.23
CA LYS A 69 1.10 0.92 -10.35
C LYS A 69 -0.15 1.79 -10.33
N GLY A 70 -0.59 2.16 -9.14
CA GLY A 70 -1.77 2.96 -8.90
C GLY A 70 -1.44 4.37 -8.44
N GLN A 71 -2.48 5.06 -8.05
CA GLN A 71 -2.42 6.35 -7.37
C GLN A 71 -3.00 6.20 -5.98
N THR A 72 -2.57 7.04 -5.03
CA THR A 72 -3.25 7.10 -3.74
C THR A 72 -4.63 7.75 -3.90
N ILE A 73 -5.52 7.53 -2.93
CA ILE A 73 -6.81 8.20 -2.84
C ILE A 73 -6.65 9.71 -2.98
N HIS A 74 -5.76 10.32 -2.20
CA HIS A 74 -5.53 11.77 -2.23
C HIS A 74 -5.03 12.28 -3.58
N SER A 75 -4.16 11.53 -4.24
CA SER A 75 -3.67 11.90 -5.57
C SER A 75 -4.75 11.75 -6.65
N PHE A 76 -5.57 10.73 -6.57
CA PHE A 76 -6.63 10.48 -7.55
C PHE A 76 -7.73 11.53 -7.47
N PHE A 77 -8.25 11.80 -6.27
CA PHE A 77 -9.32 12.75 -6.03
C PHE A 77 -8.83 14.19 -5.81
N GLN A 78 -7.51 14.41 -5.77
CA GLN A 78 -6.90 15.72 -5.48
C GLN A 78 -7.28 16.28 -4.10
N PHE A 79 -7.49 15.39 -3.13
CA PHE A 79 -7.79 15.79 -1.77
C PHE A 79 -6.58 16.46 -1.09
N PRO A 80 -6.77 17.57 -0.37
CA PRO A 80 -5.71 18.16 0.43
C PRO A 80 -5.29 17.21 1.57
N PRO A 81 -4.00 17.21 1.98
CA PRO A 81 -3.48 16.30 3.01
C PRO A 81 -3.79 16.81 4.43
N ARG A 82 -5.06 16.96 4.75
CA ARG A 82 -5.61 17.39 6.03
C ARG A 82 -6.96 16.73 6.28
N THR A 83 -7.54 16.91 7.45
CA THR A 83 -8.93 16.56 7.72
C THR A 83 -9.87 17.24 6.70
N LEU A 84 -10.77 16.47 6.14
CA LEU A 84 -11.76 16.94 5.17
C LEU A 84 -13.11 17.10 5.89
N LEU A 85 -13.68 18.29 5.81
CA LEU A 85 -14.97 18.59 6.40
C LEU A 85 -16.11 18.28 5.41
N LYS A 86 -17.32 18.13 5.91
CA LYS A 86 -18.51 18.10 5.05
C LYS A 86 -18.60 19.43 4.29
N GLU A 87 -18.92 19.36 3.00
CA GLU A 87 -18.98 20.55 2.11
C GLU A 87 -17.65 21.31 2.02
N ASP A 88 -16.52 20.61 2.16
CA ASP A 88 -15.19 21.20 2.11
C ASP A 88 -14.94 21.86 0.75
N PRO A 89 -14.66 23.19 0.68
CA PRO A 89 -14.50 23.92 -0.58
C PRO A 89 -13.25 23.50 -1.37
N ASP A 90 -12.29 22.84 -0.74
CA ASP A 90 -11.06 22.37 -1.37
C ASP A 90 -11.21 20.94 -1.92
N VAL A 91 -12.32 20.26 -1.66
CA VAL A 91 -12.67 18.97 -2.27
C VAL A 91 -13.20 19.24 -3.68
N LYS A 92 -12.28 19.43 -4.63
CA LYS A 92 -12.56 19.72 -6.03
C LYS A 92 -11.83 18.75 -6.94
N VAL A 93 -12.55 18.23 -7.91
CA VAL A 93 -11.98 17.31 -8.90
C VAL A 93 -11.60 18.09 -10.16
N LEU A 94 -10.40 17.84 -10.66
CA LEU A 94 -9.98 18.42 -11.95
C LEU A 94 -10.86 17.90 -13.09
N SER A 95 -11.18 18.76 -14.04
CA SER A 95 -12.05 18.43 -15.18
C SER A 95 -11.61 17.19 -15.96
N LYS A 96 -10.30 16.98 -16.10
CA LYS A 96 -9.75 15.76 -16.70
C LYS A 96 -10.08 14.48 -15.94
N ARG A 97 -10.31 14.56 -14.62
CA ARG A 97 -10.63 13.41 -13.76
C ARG A 97 -12.11 13.08 -13.79
N ILE A 98 -12.97 14.06 -14.05
CA ILE A 98 -14.43 13.86 -14.09
C ILE A 98 -14.80 12.82 -15.15
N ALA A 99 -14.22 12.89 -16.34
CA ALA A 99 -14.47 11.93 -17.39
C ALA A 99 -14.05 10.51 -16.99
N GLN A 100 -12.91 10.37 -16.30
CA GLN A 100 -12.47 9.09 -15.75
C GLN A 100 -13.46 8.54 -14.71
N ILE A 101 -13.89 9.36 -13.75
CA ILE A 101 -14.87 9.00 -12.72
C ILE A 101 -16.17 8.51 -13.37
N LYS A 102 -16.64 9.18 -14.40
CA LYS A 102 -17.87 8.80 -15.13
C LYS A 102 -17.75 7.47 -15.87
N SER A 103 -16.55 7.09 -16.28
CA SER A 103 -16.31 5.88 -17.08
C SER A 103 -15.97 4.64 -16.26
N LEU A 104 -15.70 4.79 -14.95
CA LEU A 104 -15.37 3.66 -14.08
C LEU A 104 -16.58 2.76 -13.83
N ASP A 105 -16.36 1.46 -13.91
CA ASP A 105 -17.33 0.44 -13.51
C ASP A 105 -17.15 0.03 -12.04
N ILE A 106 -15.87 -0.09 -11.60
CA ILE A 106 -15.53 -0.48 -10.23
C ILE A 106 -14.43 0.43 -9.67
N LEU A 107 -14.57 0.77 -8.40
CA LEU A 107 -13.54 1.41 -7.59
C LEU A 107 -13.11 0.45 -6.47
N PHE A 108 -11.85 0.03 -6.49
CA PHE A 108 -11.21 -0.69 -5.37
C PHE A 108 -10.62 0.32 -4.39
N ILE A 109 -10.99 0.21 -3.12
CA ILE A 109 -10.38 0.94 -2.01
C ILE A 109 -9.61 -0.07 -1.17
N ASP A 110 -8.30 -0.11 -1.33
CA ASP A 110 -7.43 -1.03 -0.61
C ASP A 110 -6.95 -0.45 0.72
N GLU A 111 -6.57 -1.30 1.65
CA GLU A 111 -6.20 -0.93 3.02
C GLU A 111 -7.29 -0.09 3.73
N ILE A 112 -8.55 -0.46 3.56
CA ILE A 112 -9.71 0.32 4.02
C ILE A 112 -9.64 0.67 5.51
N SER A 113 -8.99 -0.14 6.35
CA SER A 113 -8.85 0.14 7.78
C SER A 113 -8.09 1.43 8.07
N THR A 114 -7.24 1.90 7.15
CA THR A 114 -6.46 3.14 7.28
C THR A 114 -7.19 4.36 6.73
N VAL A 115 -8.28 4.14 5.99
CA VAL A 115 -9.08 5.22 5.40
C VAL A 115 -10.05 5.77 6.45
N SER A 116 -9.90 7.05 6.77
CA SER A 116 -10.75 7.73 7.74
C SER A 116 -12.14 8.05 7.17
N CYS A 117 -13.09 8.24 8.07
CA CYS A 117 -14.48 8.53 7.73
C CYS A 117 -14.64 9.77 6.84
N ASP A 118 -13.88 10.83 7.08
CA ASP A 118 -13.88 12.07 6.30
C ASP A 118 -13.39 11.87 4.86
N VAL A 119 -12.35 11.07 4.69
CA VAL A 119 -11.82 10.72 3.35
C VAL A 119 -12.86 9.89 2.60
N LEU A 120 -13.46 8.89 3.22
CA LEU A 120 -14.47 8.06 2.57
C LEU A 120 -15.75 8.85 2.25
N HIS A 121 -16.18 9.75 3.14
CA HIS A 121 -17.28 10.67 2.89
C HIS A 121 -17.00 11.58 1.68
N SER A 122 -15.78 12.11 1.58
CA SER A 122 -15.39 12.95 0.45
C SER A 122 -15.37 12.19 -0.87
N ILE A 123 -14.97 10.91 -0.87
CA ILE A 123 -15.10 10.02 -2.03
C ILE A 123 -16.57 9.85 -2.43
N ASP A 124 -17.43 9.55 -1.46
CA ASP A 124 -18.87 9.41 -1.70
C ASP A 124 -19.48 10.69 -2.29
N SER A 125 -19.16 11.84 -1.71
CA SER A 125 -19.64 13.15 -2.17
C SER A 125 -19.24 13.44 -3.60
N VAL A 126 -17.97 13.24 -3.95
CA VAL A 126 -17.46 13.44 -5.31
C VAL A 126 -18.11 12.50 -6.31
N LEU A 127 -18.26 11.23 -5.95
CA LEU A 127 -18.89 10.26 -6.85
C LEU A 127 -20.36 10.53 -7.05
N ARG A 128 -21.10 10.97 -6.02
CA ARG A 128 -22.50 11.43 -6.17
C ARG A 128 -22.60 12.65 -7.07
N GLU A 129 -21.74 13.64 -6.91
CA GLU A 129 -21.75 14.87 -7.71
C GLU A 129 -21.60 14.60 -9.21
N TYR A 130 -20.67 13.73 -9.58
CA TYR A 130 -20.34 13.49 -10.99
C TYR A 130 -21.02 12.27 -11.62
N ARG A 131 -21.79 11.50 -10.86
CA ARG A 131 -22.51 10.31 -11.37
C ARG A 131 -24.00 10.37 -11.03
N ASP A 132 -24.42 9.83 -9.88
CA ASP A 132 -25.81 9.80 -9.45
C ASP A 132 -25.92 10.30 -7.99
N VAL A 133 -26.50 11.48 -7.81
CA VAL A 133 -26.61 12.14 -6.51
C VAL A 133 -27.47 11.32 -5.51
N ASN A 134 -28.42 10.51 -6.02
CA ASN A 134 -29.35 9.76 -5.20
C ASN A 134 -28.83 8.39 -4.76
N LYS A 135 -27.66 7.99 -5.21
CA LYS A 135 -27.09 6.68 -4.89
C LYS A 135 -25.77 6.80 -4.12
N PRO A 136 -25.53 5.95 -3.12
CA PRO A 136 -24.25 5.93 -2.42
C PRO A 136 -23.12 5.70 -3.43
N PHE A 137 -22.04 6.46 -3.27
CA PHE A 137 -20.89 6.47 -4.18
C PHE A 137 -21.28 6.69 -5.66
N GLY A 138 -22.35 7.45 -5.90
CA GLY A 138 -22.81 7.75 -7.26
C GLY A 138 -23.29 6.52 -8.04
N GLY A 139 -23.57 5.41 -7.37
CA GLY A 139 -24.01 4.15 -7.99
C GLY A 139 -22.89 3.35 -8.63
N ILE A 140 -21.60 3.72 -8.47
CA ILE A 140 -20.47 2.90 -8.89
C ILE A 140 -20.33 1.67 -7.97
N GLN A 141 -19.91 0.55 -8.53
CA GLN A 141 -19.58 -0.63 -7.74
C GLN A 141 -18.30 -0.40 -6.96
N ILE A 142 -18.32 -0.59 -5.64
CA ILE A 142 -17.16 -0.42 -4.76
C ILE A 142 -16.68 -1.77 -4.24
N ALA A 143 -15.40 -2.03 -4.31
CA ALA A 143 -14.74 -3.15 -3.65
C ALA A 143 -13.83 -2.60 -2.54
N PHE A 144 -14.31 -2.66 -1.29
CA PHE A 144 -13.49 -2.39 -0.12
C PHE A 144 -12.62 -3.61 0.18
N VAL A 145 -11.34 -3.38 0.40
CA VAL A 145 -10.38 -4.47 0.67
C VAL A 145 -9.58 -4.14 1.92
N GLY A 146 -9.48 -5.05 2.87
CA GLY A 146 -8.66 -4.82 4.05
C GLY A 146 -8.95 -5.75 5.23
N ASP A 147 -8.46 -5.32 6.38
CA ASP A 147 -8.66 -5.98 7.67
C ASP A 147 -8.85 -4.92 8.75
N ILE A 148 -10.05 -4.86 9.32
CA ILE A 148 -10.41 -3.86 10.34
C ILE A 148 -9.61 -3.98 11.65
N PHE A 149 -8.94 -5.10 11.85
CA PHE A 149 -8.10 -5.34 13.04
C PHE A 149 -6.62 -4.98 12.80
N GLN A 150 -6.29 -4.43 11.64
CA GLN A 150 -4.97 -3.86 11.35
C GLN A 150 -4.90 -2.40 11.77
N ILE A 151 -3.97 -1.65 11.20
CA ILE A 151 -3.71 -0.26 11.59
C ILE A 151 -4.96 0.60 11.37
N ALA A 152 -5.35 1.33 12.42
CA ALA A 152 -6.44 2.28 12.40
C ALA A 152 -6.11 3.55 11.60
N PRO A 153 -7.10 4.35 11.20
CA PRO A 153 -6.86 5.67 10.64
C PRO A 153 -6.10 6.57 11.61
N VAL A 154 -5.30 7.48 11.08
CA VAL A 154 -4.62 8.48 11.91
C VAL A 154 -5.64 9.50 12.38
N PRO A 155 -5.80 9.72 13.71
CA PRO A 155 -6.75 10.70 14.21
C PRO A 155 -6.30 12.13 13.86
N PRO A 156 -7.25 13.09 13.80
CA PRO A 156 -6.94 14.49 13.64
C PRO A 156 -5.97 15.00 14.73
N LYS A 157 -5.14 15.98 14.38
CA LYS A 157 -4.12 16.51 15.28
C LYS A 157 -4.58 17.83 15.88
N GLY A 158 -4.49 17.93 17.22
CA GLY A 158 -4.83 19.14 17.93
C GLY A 158 -6.32 19.31 18.25
N MET A 159 -6.60 20.26 19.15
CA MET A 159 -7.94 20.44 19.71
C MET A 159 -8.95 20.93 18.67
N ASN A 160 -8.59 21.95 17.90
CA ASN A 160 -9.51 22.56 16.93
C ASN A 160 -9.86 21.61 15.77
N GLU A 161 -8.89 20.86 15.29
CA GLU A 161 -9.11 19.88 14.22
C GLU A 161 -9.99 18.72 14.71
N ASN A 162 -9.74 18.22 15.92
CA ASN A 162 -10.59 17.21 16.56
C ASN A 162 -12.02 17.72 16.75
N GLN A 163 -12.20 18.96 17.18
CA GLN A 163 -13.53 19.56 17.35
C GLN A 163 -14.26 19.68 16.02
N ALA A 164 -13.58 20.17 14.99
CA ALA A 164 -14.15 20.29 13.64
C ALA A 164 -14.54 18.92 13.08
N PHE A 165 -13.68 17.91 13.24
CA PHE A 165 -13.98 16.55 12.85
C PHE A 165 -15.21 15.98 13.57
N ALA A 166 -15.27 16.13 14.89
CA ALA A 166 -16.37 15.63 15.72
C ALA A 166 -17.72 16.32 15.45
N ASN A 167 -17.70 17.54 14.89
CA ASN A 167 -18.94 18.20 14.47
C ASN A 167 -19.56 17.55 13.22
N ASP A 168 -18.72 17.02 12.33
CA ASP A 168 -19.16 16.48 11.05
C ASP A 168 -19.30 14.95 11.06
N TYR A 169 -18.48 14.25 11.84
CA TYR A 169 -18.36 12.78 11.76
C TYR A 169 -18.51 12.14 13.14
N LYS A 170 -19.18 11.00 13.18
CA LYS A 170 -19.44 10.22 14.39
C LYS A 170 -18.15 9.59 14.95
N SER A 171 -17.27 9.10 14.07
CA SER A 171 -15.99 8.51 14.43
C SER A 171 -15.00 8.59 13.27
N ILE A 172 -13.73 8.25 13.53
CA ILE A 172 -12.70 8.19 12.48
C ILE A 172 -12.83 6.99 11.56
N TRP A 173 -13.67 6.01 11.90
CA TRP A 173 -13.76 4.74 11.19
C TRP A 173 -14.60 4.84 9.93
N PHE A 174 -14.14 4.21 8.85
CA PHE A 174 -14.84 4.19 7.56
C PHE A 174 -16.26 3.64 7.65
N PHE A 175 -16.51 2.66 8.53
CA PHE A 175 -17.81 2.03 8.67
C PHE A 175 -18.87 2.91 9.37
N ASP A 176 -18.50 4.04 9.93
CA ASP A 176 -19.40 5.08 10.41
C ASP A 176 -19.69 6.16 9.34
N CYS A 177 -19.14 6.03 8.14
CA CYS A 177 -19.47 6.87 6.99
C CYS A 177 -20.89 6.57 6.50
N GLU A 178 -21.70 7.61 6.37
CA GLU A 178 -23.12 7.49 5.95
C GLU A 178 -23.25 6.76 4.60
N GLY A 179 -22.42 7.11 3.61
CA GLY A 179 -22.41 6.45 2.31
C GLY A 179 -22.07 4.97 2.37
N TYR A 180 -21.14 4.57 3.27
CA TYR A 180 -20.83 3.16 3.49
C TYR A 180 -22.01 2.39 4.10
N ILE A 181 -22.67 2.98 5.10
CA ILE A 181 -23.84 2.38 5.76
C ILE A 181 -24.99 2.21 4.75
N GLU A 182 -25.25 3.25 3.95
CA GLU A 182 -26.28 3.22 2.91
C GLU A 182 -25.97 2.20 1.81
N LEU A 183 -24.71 2.08 1.41
CA LEU A 183 -24.25 1.11 0.40
C LEU A 183 -24.44 -0.34 0.85
N ASN A 184 -24.24 -0.61 2.13
CA ASN A 184 -24.39 -1.93 2.75
C ASN A 184 -23.71 -3.06 1.93
N PRO A 185 -22.38 -3.03 1.77
CA PRO A 185 -21.70 -3.98 0.89
C PRO A 185 -21.79 -5.43 1.36
N THR A 186 -21.77 -6.37 0.43
CA THR A 186 -21.71 -7.80 0.74
C THR A 186 -20.34 -8.17 1.27
N PHE A 187 -20.28 -8.89 2.38
CA PHE A 187 -19.03 -9.34 2.99
C PHE A 187 -18.53 -10.64 2.37
N ILE A 188 -17.27 -10.65 1.95
CA ILE A 188 -16.59 -11.85 1.46
C ILE A 188 -15.33 -12.04 2.29
N GLN A 189 -15.31 -13.08 3.12
CA GLN A 189 -14.15 -13.40 3.94
C GLN A 189 -13.15 -14.23 3.16
N PHE A 190 -11.93 -13.73 3.03
CA PHE A 190 -10.84 -14.54 2.54
C PHE A 190 -10.21 -15.33 3.69
N GLU A 191 -10.26 -16.63 3.57
CA GLU A 191 -9.58 -17.53 4.48
C GLU A 191 -8.08 -17.49 4.26
N TRP A 192 -7.34 -17.83 5.30
CA TRP A 192 -5.90 -17.78 5.23
C TRP A 192 -5.33 -18.87 4.33
N ILE A 193 -4.65 -18.44 3.27
CA ILE A 193 -3.90 -19.35 2.40
C ILE A 193 -2.55 -19.56 3.06
N HIS A 194 -2.39 -20.72 3.68
CA HIS A 194 -1.18 -21.16 4.39
C HIS A 194 0.11 -20.78 3.71
N ARG A 195 1.18 -20.51 4.48
CA ARG A 195 2.36 -21.30 4.09
C ARG A 195 3.58 -21.29 5.00
N HIS A 196 3.86 -20.32 5.85
CA HIS A 196 5.21 -20.27 6.45
C HIS A 196 5.32 -19.83 7.92
N LEU A 197 4.23 -19.70 8.64
CA LEU A 197 4.29 -19.35 10.06
C LEU A 197 4.03 -20.59 10.93
N ASP A 198 4.82 -20.71 12.00
CA ASP A 198 4.55 -21.64 13.08
C ASP A 198 3.09 -21.50 13.57
N LYS A 199 2.41 -22.63 13.74
CA LYS A 199 1.00 -22.66 14.15
C LYS A 199 0.79 -21.94 15.48
N GLY A 200 1.69 -22.16 16.44
CA GLY A 200 1.59 -21.55 17.76
C GLY A 200 1.70 -20.03 17.71
N PHE A 201 2.66 -19.50 16.96
CA PHE A 201 2.82 -18.07 16.74
C PHE A 201 1.59 -17.44 16.04
N ARG A 202 1.09 -18.10 15.01
CA ARG A 202 -0.10 -17.70 14.29
C ARG A 202 -1.33 -17.58 15.20
N ASP A 203 -1.57 -18.61 16.00
CA ASP A 203 -2.75 -18.65 16.88
C ASP A 203 -2.66 -17.55 17.95
N LYS A 204 -1.45 -17.21 18.42
CA LYS A 204 -1.22 -16.07 19.33
C LYS A 204 -1.44 -14.72 18.66
N LEU A 205 -1.01 -14.53 17.42
CA LEU A 205 -1.29 -13.32 16.65
C LEU A 205 -2.80 -13.16 16.40
N GLU A 206 -3.50 -14.24 16.12
CA GLU A 206 -4.95 -14.19 15.93
C GLU A 206 -5.69 -13.85 17.23
N ALA A 207 -5.21 -14.34 18.37
CA ALA A 207 -5.74 -13.96 19.68
C ALA A 207 -5.60 -12.46 19.95
N ILE A 208 -4.43 -11.87 19.59
CA ILE A 208 -4.23 -10.41 19.68
C ILE A 208 -5.20 -9.68 18.73
N ARG A 209 -5.27 -10.13 17.49
CA ARG A 209 -6.13 -9.53 16.47
C ARG A 209 -7.59 -9.47 16.90
N ARG A 210 -8.08 -10.49 17.56
CA ARG A 210 -9.48 -10.59 18.04
C ARG A 210 -9.70 -9.99 19.42
N ASN A 211 -8.65 -9.48 20.06
CA ASN A 211 -8.67 -9.07 21.47
C ASN A 211 -9.09 -10.20 22.44
N ASP A 212 -8.74 -11.44 22.06
CA ASP A 212 -8.94 -12.66 22.89
C ASP A 212 -7.61 -13.03 23.54
N ILE A 213 -7.06 -12.07 24.30
CA ILE A 213 -5.75 -12.19 24.94
C ILE A 213 -5.93 -12.79 26.33
N ASN A 214 -5.24 -13.89 26.58
CA ASN A 214 -5.15 -14.52 27.89
C ASN A 214 -3.71 -14.56 28.41
N ALA A 215 -3.52 -15.06 29.63
CA ALA A 215 -2.20 -15.14 30.25
C ALA A 215 -1.18 -15.92 29.40
N ASN A 216 -1.59 -16.98 28.74
CA ASN A 216 -0.70 -17.77 27.87
C ASN A 216 -0.27 -16.97 26.64
N THR A 217 -1.16 -16.14 26.08
CA THR A 217 -0.81 -15.26 24.96
C THR A 217 0.19 -14.19 25.38
N LEU A 218 -0.02 -13.56 26.52
CA LEU A 218 0.90 -12.54 27.06
C LEU A 218 2.25 -13.15 27.40
N ASN A 219 2.27 -14.28 28.11
CA ASN A 219 3.51 -14.96 28.49
C ASN A 219 4.32 -15.36 27.25
N TYR A 220 3.68 -15.89 26.21
CA TYR A 220 4.36 -16.24 24.97
C TYR A 220 5.14 -15.05 24.35
N PHE A 221 4.55 -13.86 24.33
CA PHE A 221 5.23 -12.68 23.80
C PHE A 221 6.22 -12.09 24.80
N ASN A 222 5.91 -12.08 26.10
CA ASN A 222 6.79 -11.57 27.14
C ASN A 222 8.10 -12.37 27.24
N GLU A 223 8.06 -13.66 27.00
CA GLU A 223 9.26 -14.52 26.90
C GLU A 223 10.20 -14.11 25.77
N LYS A 224 9.70 -13.35 24.77
CA LYS A 224 10.51 -12.82 23.66
C LYS A 224 11.11 -11.45 23.97
N VAL A 225 10.68 -10.79 25.03
CA VAL A 225 11.22 -9.49 25.43
C VAL A 225 12.63 -9.68 26.00
N ASN A 226 13.57 -8.84 25.59
CA ASN A 226 14.98 -8.90 25.99
C ASN A 226 15.75 -10.16 25.55
N VAL A 227 15.17 -10.98 24.67
CA VAL A 227 15.93 -12.06 24.03
C VAL A 227 16.93 -11.42 23.05
N PRO A 228 18.19 -11.88 23.00
CA PRO A 228 19.16 -11.38 22.03
C PRO A 228 18.60 -11.48 20.61
N ILE A 229 18.56 -10.35 19.92
CA ILE A 229 18.03 -10.29 18.55
C ILE A 229 19.10 -10.79 17.59
N PRO A 230 18.84 -11.85 16.80
CA PRO A 230 19.78 -12.33 15.81
C PRO A 230 20.20 -11.20 14.86
N PRO A 231 21.47 -11.12 14.44
CA PRO A 231 21.93 -10.10 13.51
C PRO A 231 21.16 -10.04 12.17
N SER A 232 20.52 -11.15 11.81
CA SER A 232 19.65 -11.26 10.62
C SER A 232 18.25 -10.68 10.79
N SER A 233 17.83 -10.33 12.01
CA SER A 233 16.50 -9.78 12.27
C SER A 233 16.36 -8.34 11.80
N ILE A 234 15.12 -7.92 11.58
CA ILE A 234 14.74 -6.54 11.28
C ILE A 234 13.81 -6.01 12.37
N ALA A 235 13.98 -4.75 12.75
CA ALA A 235 13.08 -4.07 13.66
C ALA A 235 11.85 -3.54 12.91
N LEU A 236 10.66 -3.90 13.40
CA LEU A 236 9.40 -3.32 12.94
C LEU A 236 9.01 -2.20 13.90
N CYS A 237 8.84 -0.98 13.38
CA CYS A 237 8.52 0.19 14.15
C CYS A 237 7.13 0.72 13.77
N ALA A 238 6.44 1.31 14.75
CA ALA A 238 5.10 1.86 14.54
C ALA A 238 5.10 3.21 13.80
N THR A 239 6.21 3.94 13.83
CA THR A 239 6.34 5.28 13.22
C THR A 239 7.63 5.42 12.43
N ASN A 240 7.61 6.28 11.40
CA ASN A 240 8.82 6.60 10.62
C ASN A 240 9.93 7.20 11.50
N ALA A 241 9.59 8.07 12.46
CA ALA A 241 10.57 8.63 13.38
C ALA A 241 11.32 7.56 14.20
N GLN A 242 10.64 6.49 14.60
CA GLN A 242 11.28 5.34 15.25
C GLN A 242 12.20 4.59 14.29
N VAL A 243 11.76 4.38 13.03
CA VAL A 243 12.59 3.76 11.99
C VAL A 243 13.85 4.56 11.74
N ASP A 244 13.71 5.88 11.59
CA ASP A 244 14.84 6.78 11.32
C ASP A 244 15.84 6.78 12.48
N ASN A 245 15.37 6.91 13.72
CA ASN A 245 16.21 6.83 14.91
C ASN A 245 16.93 5.47 15.02
N TYR A 246 16.22 4.37 14.72
CA TYR A 246 16.80 3.03 14.75
C TYR A 246 17.89 2.87 13.70
N ASN A 247 17.66 3.34 12.49
CA ASN A 247 18.62 3.28 11.40
C ASN A 247 19.81 4.23 11.61
N ILE A 248 19.60 5.43 12.13
CA ILE A 248 20.68 6.36 12.49
C ILE A 248 21.60 5.71 13.53
N ASN A 249 21.05 5.24 14.65
CA ASN A 249 21.84 4.57 15.69
C ASN A 249 22.59 3.35 15.17
N TYR A 250 22.00 2.61 14.26
CA TYR A 250 22.66 1.49 13.60
C TYR A 250 23.80 1.94 12.69
N MET A 251 23.57 2.97 11.88
CA MET A 251 24.60 3.52 10.98
C MET A 251 25.78 4.11 11.75
N ASP A 252 25.53 4.75 12.91
CA ASP A 252 26.59 5.31 13.76
C ASP A 252 27.52 4.24 14.34
N GLN A 253 27.04 3.01 14.52
CA GLN A 253 27.86 1.87 14.99
C GLN A 253 28.76 1.27 13.90
N ILE A 254 28.56 1.64 12.65
CA ILE A 254 29.37 1.14 11.52
C ILE A 254 30.59 2.03 11.36
N ASP A 255 31.78 1.47 11.60
CA ASP A 255 33.06 2.17 11.45
C ASP A 255 33.54 2.12 9.98
N HIS A 256 32.75 2.77 9.11
CA HIS A 256 33.08 3.00 7.71
C HIS A 256 32.67 4.41 7.30
N LYS A 257 33.36 4.98 6.34
CA LYS A 257 33.02 6.29 5.76
C LYS A 257 31.65 6.24 5.13
N GLU A 258 30.83 7.25 5.42
CA GLU A 258 29.56 7.44 4.75
C GLU A 258 29.73 7.99 3.34
N ILE A 259 28.87 7.55 2.44
CA ILE A 259 28.76 8.08 1.08
C ILE A 259 27.29 8.47 0.86
N LYS A 260 27.09 9.66 0.30
CA LYS A 260 25.78 10.22 -0.01
C LYS A 260 25.48 10.10 -1.50
N PHE A 261 24.29 9.64 -1.81
CA PHE A 261 23.78 9.54 -3.17
C PHE A 261 22.56 10.44 -3.31
N ILE A 262 22.63 11.41 -4.22
CA ILE A 262 21.54 12.36 -4.45
C ILE A 262 20.68 11.84 -5.59
N GLY A 263 19.41 11.59 -5.30
CA GLY A 263 18.41 11.15 -6.27
C GLY A 263 17.91 12.29 -7.14
N GLU A 264 17.51 11.97 -8.34
CA GLU A 264 16.85 12.89 -9.28
C GLU A 264 15.34 12.73 -9.20
N SER A 265 14.60 13.85 -9.23
CA SER A 265 13.14 13.79 -9.22
C SER A 265 12.51 14.87 -10.09
N LYS A 266 11.37 14.52 -10.69
CA LYS A 266 10.50 15.46 -11.41
C LYS A 266 9.05 15.15 -11.03
N ASN A 267 8.30 16.18 -10.59
CA ASN A 267 6.90 16.06 -10.19
C ASN A 267 6.64 14.95 -9.15
N PHE A 268 7.62 14.68 -8.28
CA PHE A 268 7.57 13.67 -7.23
C PHE A 268 7.82 14.34 -5.89
N LYS A 269 6.89 14.23 -4.94
CA LYS A 269 7.04 14.79 -3.60
C LYS A 269 7.91 13.88 -2.75
N GLU A 270 8.65 14.42 -1.79
CA GLU A 270 9.48 13.63 -0.88
C GLU A 270 8.67 12.58 -0.10
N SER A 271 7.45 12.93 0.31
CA SER A 271 6.53 11.99 0.98
C SER A 271 6.06 10.81 0.10
N GLU A 272 6.24 10.90 -1.21
CA GLU A 272 5.90 9.86 -2.18
C GLU A 272 7.12 9.01 -2.56
N MET A 273 8.33 9.40 -2.14
CA MET A 273 9.57 8.71 -2.50
C MET A 273 9.72 7.41 -1.72
N PRO A 274 10.02 6.30 -2.41
CA PRO A 274 10.19 4.99 -1.75
C PRO A 274 11.44 4.90 -0.88
N THR A 275 12.44 5.74 -1.17
CA THR A 275 13.66 5.90 -0.37
C THR A 275 14.07 7.37 -0.34
N ASP A 276 15.06 7.70 0.46
CA ASP A 276 15.50 9.08 0.65
C ASP A 276 16.08 9.67 -0.63
N LYS A 277 15.76 10.93 -0.90
CA LYS A 277 16.38 11.68 -2.00
C LYS A 277 17.88 11.85 -1.77
N GLU A 278 18.27 12.16 -0.53
CA GLU A 278 19.64 12.10 -0.06
C GLU A 278 19.85 10.76 0.68
N LEU A 279 20.27 9.75 -0.04
CA LEU A 279 20.50 8.41 0.49
C LEU A 279 21.92 8.31 1.07
N VAL A 280 22.02 8.16 2.39
CA VAL A 280 23.30 8.03 3.11
C VAL A 280 23.56 6.56 3.41
N LEU A 281 24.69 6.06 2.97
CA LEU A 281 25.08 4.66 3.10
C LEU A 281 26.50 4.49 3.65
N LYS A 282 26.75 3.36 4.30
CA LYS A 282 28.09 2.91 4.72
C LYS A 282 28.32 1.48 4.23
N LYS A 283 29.55 1.13 3.94
CA LYS A 283 29.95 -0.27 3.71
C LYS A 283 29.56 -1.11 4.93
N SER A 284 29.19 -2.35 4.72
CA SER A 284 28.67 -3.29 5.73
C SER A 284 27.26 -2.98 6.24
N ALA A 285 26.63 -1.89 5.81
CA ALA A 285 25.25 -1.62 6.20
C ALA A 285 24.29 -2.67 5.63
N ARG A 286 23.31 -3.07 6.45
CA ARG A 286 22.19 -3.89 6.02
C ARG A 286 21.15 -2.99 5.37
N ILE A 287 20.65 -3.44 4.25
CA ILE A 287 19.66 -2.73 3.44
C ILE A 287 18.52 -3.65 3.06
N MET A 288 17.40 -3.03 2.69
CA MET A 288 16.28 -3.69 2.00
C MET A 288 16.21 -3.17 0.57
N ILE A 289 16.07 -4.08 -0.38
CA ILE A 289 15.90 -3.75 -1.79
C ILE A 289 14.41 -3.46 -2.05
N LEU A 290 14.13 -2.37 -2.76
CA LEU A 290 12.79 -1.82 -2.93
C LEU A 290 12.19 -2.07 -4.32
N LYS A 291 12.88 -2.83 -5.17
CA LYS A 291 12.41 -3.20 -6.50
C LYS A 291 12.83 -4.62 -6.88
N ASN A 292 12.01 -5.24 -7.72
CA ASN A 292 12.38 -6.51 -8.34
C ASN A 292 13.52 -6.29 -9.35
N ASP A 293 14.41 -7.25 -9.42
CA ASP A 293 15.48 -7.25 -10.41
C ASP A 293 14.98 -7.75 -11.78
N SER A 294 15.48 -7.15 -12.84
CA SER A 294 15.14 -7.55 -14.21
C SER A 294 15.70 -8.93 -14.61
N GLN A 295 16.69 -9.43 -13.88
CA GLN A 295 17.33 -10.73 -14.08
C GLN A 295 16.94 -11.74 -13.01
N ASP A 296 15.89 -11.48 -12.24
CA ASP A 296 15.36 -12.34 -11.17
C ASP A 296 16.39 -12.69 -10.06
N ARG A 297 17.42 -11.85 -9.86
CA ARG A 297 18.43 -12.07 -8.82
C ARG A 297 17.89 -11.78 -7.42
N TRP A 298 16.91 -10.89 -7.30
CA TRP A 298 16.20 -10.54 -6.06
C TRP A 298 14.80 -9.97 -6.37
N VAL A 299 13.99 -9.92 -5.33
CA VAL A 299 12.65 -9.32 -5.36
C VAL A 299 12.58 -8.13 -4.39
N ASN A 300 11.57 -7.29 -4.56
CA ASN A 300 11.26 -6.23 -3.60
C ASN A 300 11.05 -6.81 -2.20
N GLY A 301 11.69 -6.20 -1.19
CA GLY A 301 11.71 -6.69 0.18
C GLY A 301 12.89 -7.63 0.50
N THR A 302 13.73 -7.98 -0.48
CA THR A 302 14.94 -8.76 -0.22
C THR A 302 15.92 -7.95 0.63
N PHE A 303 16.45 -8.57 1.69
CA PHE A 303 17.53 -8.00 2.49
C PHE A 303 18.89 -8.29 1.89
N ALA A 304 19.79 -7.34 2.03
CA ALA A 304 21.16 -7.45 1.56
C ALA A 304 22.14 -6.71 2.49
N VAL A 305 23.41 -6.95 2.28
CA VAL A 305 24.51 -6.23 2.94
C VAL A 305 25.37 -5.57 1.88
N ILE A 306 25.78 -4.33 2.11
CA ILE A 306 26.69 -3.60 1.23
C ILE A 306 28.10 -4.16 1.42
N THR A 307 28.68 -4.71 0.38
CA THR A 307 30.03 -5.30 0.40
C THR A 307 31.09 -4.34 -0.10
N GLU A 308 30.73 -3.48 -1.07
CA GLU A 308 31.59 -2.44 -1.59
C GLU A 308 30.79 -1.18 -1.87
N LEU A 309 31.33 -0.02 -1.53
CA LEU A 309 30.66 1.27 -1.66
C LEU A 309 31.64 2.30 -2.16
N THR A 310 31.36 2.89 -3.31
CA THR A 310 32.07 4.03 -3.90
C THR A 310 31.08 5.11 -4.32
N PRO A 311 31.50 6.32 -4.63
CA PRO A 311 30.59 7.37 -5.10
C PRO A 311 29.79 7.02 -6.36
N SER A 312 30.22 6.02 -7.12
CA SER A 312 29.61 5.64 -8.41
C SER A 312 29.11 4.18 -8.48
N SER A 313 29.37 3.36 -7.45
CA SER A 313 29.05 1.94 -7.48
C SER A 313 28.69 1.42 -6.09
N ILE A 314 27.67 0.56 -6.03
CA ILE A 314 27.26 -0.16 -4.83
C ILE A 314 27.23 -1.64 -5.16
N LYS A 315 28.04 -2.45 -4.45
CA LYS A 315 27.98 -3.90 -4.52
C LYS A 315 27.34 -4.47 -3.26
N ILE A 316 26.55 -5.50 -3.43
CA ILE A 316 25.74 -6.11 -2.38
C ILE A 316 25.82 -7.63 -2.44
N LYS A 317 25.54 -8.27 -1.29
CA LYS A 317 25.18 -9.69 -1.21
C LYS A 317 23.81 -9.80 -0.58
N THR A 318 22.90 -10.49 -1.24
CA THR A 318 21.55 -10.71 -0.69
C THR A 318 21.60 -11.75 0.41
N ILE A 319 20.68 -11.62 1.39
CA ILE A 319 20.51 -12.57 2.49
C ILE A 319 19.46 -13.59 2.04
N LEU A 320 19.88 -14.85 1.93
CA LEU A 320 19.02 -15.94 1.50
C LEU A 320 18.13 -16.44 2.68
N SER A 321 17.08 -17.18 2.37
CA SER A 321 16.14 -17.73 3.37
C SER A 321 16.79 -18.64 4.41
N ASN A 322 17.92 -19.25 4.06
CA ASN A 322 18.73 -20.08 4.98
C ASN A 322 19.76 -19.26 5.79
N GLY A 323 19.72 -17.92 5.73
CA GLY A 323 20.65 -17.02 6.40
C GLY A 323 22.04 -16.91 5.75
N LYS A 324 22.28 -17.62 4.65
CA LYS A 324 23.52 -17.49 3.88
C LYS A 324 23.46 -16.30 2.94
N TYR A 325 24.62 -15.86 2.45
CA TYR A 325 24.73 -14.79 1.47
C TYR A 325 24.80 -15.34 0.06
N SER A 326 24.22 -14.59 -0.87
CA SER A 326 24.42 -14.82 -2.31
C SER A 326 25.86 -14.51 -2.74
N LYS A 327 26.17 -14.75 -4.00
CA LYS A 327 27.33 -14.12 -4.64
C LYS A 327 27.16 -12.59 -4.64
N GLU A 328 28.26 -11.88 -4.88
CA GLU A 328 28.25 -10.42 -4.97
C GLU A 328 27.58 -9.95 -6.26
N TYR A 329 26.75 -8.91 -6.15
CA TYR A 329 26.10 -8.26 -7.27
C TYR A 329 26.29 -6.74 -7.19
N GLU A 330 26.42 -6.09 -8.32
CA GLU A 330 26.27 -4.65 -8.42
C GLU A 330 24.79 -4.29 -8.52
N ILE A 331 24.35 -3.32 -7.69
CA ILE A 331 23.00 -2.74 -7.78
C ILE A 331 23.09 -1.38 -8.46
N LEU A 332 22.22 -1.15 -9.42
CA LEU A 332 22.17 0.07 -10.21
C LEU A 332 21.05 0.98 -9.74
N GLN A 333 21.18 2.26 -10.05
CA GLN A 333 20.06 3.19 -9.91
C GLN A 333 18.88 2.74 -10.74
N ASP A 334 17.69 2.92 -10.21
CA ASP A 334 16.45 2.61 -10.88
C ASP A 334 15.49 3.79 -10.77
N LYS A 335 14.43 3.76 -11.55
CA LYS A 335 13.50 4.85 -11.74
C LYS A 335 12.11 4.42 -11.34
N TRP A 336 11.47 5.18 -10.44
CA TRP A 336 10.05 5.08 -10.17
C TRP A 336 9.33 6.14 -10.98
N GLU A 337 8.26 5.75 -11.64
CA GLU A 337 7.45 6.62 -12.45
C GLU A 337 6.14 6.95 -11.75
N LYS A 338 5.74 8.19 -11.83
CA LYS A 338 4.43 8.65 -11.40
C LYS A 338 3.52 8.72 -12.60
N TYR A 339 2.38 8.06 -12.51
CA TYR A 339 1.44 7.95 -13.59
C TYR A 339 0.23 8.86 -13.38
N ASP A 340 -0.30 9.37 -14.47
CA ASP A 340 -1.65 9.91 -14.59
C ASP A 340 -2.37 9.15 -15.72
N TYR A 341 -3.68 9.18 -15.74
CA TYR A 341 -4.48 8.47 -16.74
C TYR A 341 -5.07 9.48 -17.72
N GLN A 342 -4.76 9.33 -19.00
CA GLN A 342 -5.30 10.16 -20.07
C GLN A 342 -6.26 9.37 -20.93
N LEU A 343 -7.38 10.01 -21.31
CA LEU A 343 -8.33 9.45 -22.26
C LEU A 343 -7.72 9.47 -23.66
N VAL A 344 -7.61 8.29 -24.25
CA VAL A 344 -7.12 8.11 -25.60
C VAL A 344 -8.21 7.46 -26.44
N LYS A 345 -8.50 8.04 -27.60
CA LYS A 345 -9.38 7.39 -28.59
C LYS A 345 -8.75 6.09 -29.06
N ASP A 346 -9.41 4.99 -28.82
CA ASP A 346 -9.03 3.68 -29.34
C ASP A 346 -9.78 3.47 -30.66
N GLU A 347 -9.10 3.74 -31.78
CA GLU A 347 -9.68 3.66 -33.14
C GLU A 347 -10.07 2.21 -33.48
N GLU A 348 -9.38 1.19 -32.93
CA GLU A 348 -9.70 -0.22 -33.17
C GLU A 348 -10.93 -0.66 -32.36
N ALA A 349 -11.07 -0.21 -31.12
CA ALA A 349 -12.17 -0.62 -30.24
C ALA A 349 -13.42 0.27 -30.34
N LYS A 350 -13.39 1.36 -31.13
CA LYS A 350 -14.45 2.39 -31.21
C LYS A 350 -14.92 2.91 -29.84
N LYS A 351 -14.02 2.88 -28.84
CA LYS A 351 -14.32 3.25 -27.46
C LYS A 351 -13.13 4.00 -26.86
N ASP A 352 -13.42 5.10 -26.18
CA ASP A 352 -12.39 5.83 -25.46
C ASP A 352 -11.85 4.99 -24.29
N ARG A 353 -10.53 4.83 -24.20
CA ARG A 353 -9.85 4.11 -23.12
C ARG A 353 -8.89 5.02 -22.38
N TYR A 354 -8.79 4.83 -21.06
CA TYR A 354 -7.75 5.48 -20.28
C TYR A 354 -6.43 4.75 -20.45
N LYS A 355 -5.38 5.49 -20.82
CA LYS A 355 -4.00 4.98 -20.84
C LYS A 355 -3.19 5.66 -19.75
N PRO A 356 -2.37 4.93 -19.00
CA PRO A 356 -1.45 5.51 -18.04
C PRO A 356 -0.37 6.29 -18.79
N VAL A 357 -0.14 7.53 -18.37
CA VAL A 357 0.91 8.41 -18.91
C VAL A 357 1.85 8.79 -17.76
N VAL A 358 3.14 8.72 -18.00
CA VAL A 358 4.15 9.13 -17.03
C VAL A 358 4.16 10.65 -16.91
N ILE A 359 3.87 11.17 -15.72
CA ILE A 359 3.85 12.60 -15.42
C ILE A 359 5.04 13.06 -14.58
N GLY A 360 5.76 12.14 -13.98
CA GLY A 360 6.89 12.43 -13.13
C GLY A 360 7.74 11.18 -12.89
N TYR A 361 8.89 11.39 -12.28
CA TYR A 361 9.78 10.30 -11.91
C TYR A 361 10.63 10.63 -10.68
N PHE A 362 11.10 9.58 -10.04
CA PHE A 362 12.15 9.60 -9.03
C PHE A 362 13.19 8.53 -9.38
N LYS A 363 14.47 8.93 -9.47
CA LYS A 363 15.58 8.05 -9.78
C LYS A 363 16.56 8.02 -8.61
N GLN A 364 16.82 6.86 -8.09
CA GLN A 364 17.75 6.62 -6.98
C GLN A 364 18.16 5.15 -6.97
N TYR A 365 19.14 4.77 -6.17
CA TYR A 365 19.38 3.36 -5.86
C TYR A 365 18.14 2.79 -5.14
N PRO A 366 17.62 1.64 -5.59
CA PRO A 366 16.37 1.07 -5.04
C PRO A 366 16.63 0.33 -3.73
N ILE A 367 17.19 1.02 -2.76
CA ILE A 367 17.56 0.46 -1.46
C ILE A 367 17.26 1.45 -0.33
N ARG A 368 17.06 0.90 0.85
CA ARG A 368 16.88 1.63 2.09
C ARG A 368 17.64 0.92 3.20
N VAL A 369 18.24 1.68 4.11
CA VAL A 369 18.83 1.09 5.33
C VAL A 369 17.73 0.38 6.12
N ALA A 370 18.01 -0.84 6.57
CA ALA A 370 17.03 -1.68 7.23
C ALA A 370 17.69 -2.55 8.32
N ARG A 371 17.56 -2.11 9.56
CA ARG A 371 18.04 -2.82 10.74
C ARG A 371 16.92 -3.40 11.59
#